data_d34c442fe8a828bbf3906dc766d72e5c
#
_entry.id   d34c442fe8a828bbf3906dc766d72e5c
#
_cell.length_a   1.000
_cell.length_b   1.000
_cell.length_c   1.000
_cell.angle_alpha   90.00
_cell.angle_beta   90.00
_cell.angle_gamma   90.00
#
_symmetry.space_group_name_H-M   'P 1'
#
loop_
_entity.id
_entity.type
_entity.pdbx_description
1 polymer ?
#
loop_
_entity_poly.entity_id
_entity_poly.type
_entity_poly.pdbx_seq_one_letter_code
_entity_poly.pdbx_strand_id
1 'polypeptide(L)'
;MLFDRDAKYGLGAALAMRSMSIRPVRASFRSLWQNGIAERWIESCRRDLLDHVIALNERHLKRLFSDYVRYYHDDRTHLGLAKQTPAGRARSMSRGTVVSRRRLSGLHHRYDRAA
;
A
#
# COMPACT_ATOMS: atom_id res chain seq x y z
N MET A 1 -10.07 -5.53 -1.14
CA MET A 1 -9.35 -6.15 -2.28
C MET A 1 -10.25 -6.17 -3.49
N LEU A 2 -9.77 -5.70 -4.63
CA LEU A 2 -10.52 -5.65 -5.88
C LEU A 2 -10.45 -7.01 -6.57
N PHE A 3 -11.60 -7.53 -7.02
CA PHE A 3 -11.69 -8.80 -7.76
C PHE A 3 -12.12 -8.57 -9.18
N ASP A 4 -11.49 -9.29 -10.10
CA ASP A 4 -12.03 -9.46 -11.42
C ASP A 4 -13.31 -10.32 -11.37
N ARG A 5 -14.24 -10.10 -12.30
CA ARG A 5 -15.49 -10.85 -12.39
C ARG A 5 -15.32 -12.29 -12.87
N ASP A 6 -14.10 -12.73 -13.07
CA ASP A 6 -13.82 -14.07 -13.54
C ASP A 6 -14.30 -15.11 -12.50
N ALA A 7 -15.04 -16.12 -12.97
CA ALA A 7 -15.63 -17.18 -12.15
C ALA A 7 -14.60 -18.05 -11.40
N LYS A 8 -13.31 -17.81 -11.60
CA LYS A 8 -12.20 -18.48 -10.92
C LYS A 8 -12.18 -18.30 -9.40
N TYR A 9 -12.74 -17.22 -8.91
CA TYR A 9 -12.78 -16.94 -7.48
C TYR A 9 -14.19 -17.17 -6.95
N GLY A 10 -14.52 -18.44 -6.65
CA GLY A 10 -15.82 -18.84 -6.11
C GLY A 10 -16.12 -18.23 -4.72
N LEU A 11 -17.34 -18.46 -4.25
CA LEU A 11 -17.84 -18.03 -2.92
C LEU A 11 -16.87 -18.35 -1.76
N GLY A 12 -16.08 -19.42 -1.87
CA GLY A 12 -15.07 -19.80 -0.88
C GLY A 12 -13.95 -18.78 -0.68
N ALA A 13 -13.48 -18.16 -1.76
CA ALA A 13 -12.43 -17.14 -1.68
C ALA A 13 -12.96 -15.86 -1.00
N ALA A 14 -14.18 -15.45 -1.30
CA ALA A 14 -14.82 -14.30 -0.67
C ALA A 14 -15.07 -14.52 0.83
N LEU A 15 -15.45 -15.73 1.24
CA LEU A 15 -15.63 -16.11 2.64
C LEU A 15 -14.29 -16.14 3.38
N ALA A 16 -13.25 -16.73 2.78
CA ALA A 16 -11.90 -16.73 3.35
C ALA A 16 -11.37 -15.31 3.57
N MET A 17 -11.59 -14.39 2.63
CA MET A 17 -11.17 -12.99 2.79
C MET A 17 -11.94 -12.25 3.88
N ARG A 18 -13.24 -12.52 4.03
CA ARG A 18 -14.05 -11.96 5.13
C ARG A 18 -13.56 -12.43 6.49
N SER A 19 -13.17 -13.71 6.61
CA SER A 19 -12.58 -14.24 7.85
C SER A 19 -11.26 -13.55 8.21
N MET A 20 -10.54 -13.04 7.21
CA MET A 20 -9.31 -12.25 7.37
C MET A 20 -9.58 -10.74 7.55
N SER A 21 -10.83 -10.33 7.75
CA SER A 21 -11.24 -8.92 7.83
C SER A 21 -10.93 -8.11 6.56
N ILE A 22 -10.80 -8.78 5.43
CA ILE A 22 -10.58 -8.15 4.12
C ILE A 22 -11.95 -8.02 3.43
N ARG A 23 -12.35 -6.79 3.15
CA ARG A 23 -13.58 -6.54 2.39
C ARG A 23 -13.34 -6.79 0.89
N PRO A 24 -13.94 -7.82 0.29
CA PRO A 24 -13.87 -8.02 -1.15
C PRO A 24 -14.72 -6.95 -1.86
N VAL A 25 -14.14 -6.27 -2.85
CA VAL A 25 -14.84 -5.32 -3.71
C VAL A 25 -14.74 -5.84 -5.14
N ARG A 26 -15.87 -6.05 -5.79
CA ARG A 26 -15.90 -6.46 -7.20
C ARG A 26 -15.59 -5.26 -8.09
N ALA A 27 -14.77 -5.48 -9.12
CA ALA A 27 -14.56 -4.50 -10.16
C ALA A 27 -15.87 -4.20 -10.90
N SER A 28 -16.05 -2.96 -11.31
CA SER A 28 -17.20 -2.54 -12.11
C SER A 28 -17.15 -3.21 -13.49
N PHE A 29 -18.32 -3.39 -14.09
CA PHE A 29 -18.41 -4.00 -15.43
C PHE A 29 -17.63 -3.17 -16.45
N ARG A 30 -16.77 -3.84 -17.24
CA ARG A 30 -15.88 -3.21 -18.24
C ARG A 30 -14.85 -2.19 -17.71
N SER A 31 -14.50 -2.26 -16.44
CA SER A 31 -13.53 -1.34 -15.82
C SER A 31 -12.13 -1.95 -15.76
N LEU A 32 -11.52 -2.20 -16.90
CA LEU A 32 -10.15 -2.74 -17.02
C LEU A 32 -9.11 -1.88 -16.31
N TRP A 33 -9.34 -0.57 -16.23
CA TRP A 33 -8.48 0.38 -15.52
C TRP A 33 -8.42 0.12 -13.99
N GLN A 34 -9.49 -0.43 -13.39
CA GLN A 34 -9.49 -0.78 -11.97
C GLN A 34 -8.53 -1.94 -11.69
N ASN A 35 -8.45 -2.91 -12.59
CA ASN A 35 -7.50 -4.01 -12.49
C ASN A 35 -6.06 -3.47 -12.63
N GLY A 36 -5.81 -2.58 -13.58
CA GLY A 36 -4.50 -1.96 -13.77
C GLY A 36 -4.02 -1.17 -12.54
N ILE A 37 -4.93 -0.49 -11.82
CA ILE A 37 -4.60 0.20 -10.57
C ILE A 37 -4.26 -0.82 -9.46
N ALA A 38 -5.08 -1.86 -9.33
CA ALA A 38 -4.84 -2.91 -8.33
C ALA A 38 -3.53 -3.66 -8.58
N GLU A 39 -3.25 -4.02 -9.82
CA GLU A 39 -2.00 -4.67 -10.22
C GLU A 39 -0.78 -3.80 -9.91
N ARG A 40 -0.83 -2.52 -10.24
CA ARG A 40 0.23 -1.56 -9.95
C ARG A 40 0.47 -1.41 -8.45
N TRP A 41 -0.59 -1.40 -7.65
CA TRP A 41 -0.47 -1.34 -6.21
C TRP A 41 0.16 -2.61 -5.64
N ILE A 42 -0.29 -3.79 -6.10
CA ILE A 42 0.27 -5.09 -5.68
C ILE A 42 1.75 -5.19 -6.06
N GLU A 43 2.10 -4.78 -7.28
CA GLU A 43 3.48 -4.77 -7.74
C GLU A 43 4.36 -3.83 -6.90
N SER A 44 3.85 -2.65 -6.56
CA SER A 44 4.54 -1.72 -5.67
C SER A 44 4.74 -2.31 -4.28
N CYS A 45 3.70 -2.92 -3.70
CA CYS A 45 3.77 -3.56 -2.40
C CYS A 45 4.78 -4.72 -2.39
N ARG A 46 4.79 -5.52 -3.43
CA ARG A 46 5.75 -6.61 -3.59
C ARG A 46 7.18 -6.07 -3.60
N ARG A 47 7.48 -5.12 -4.48
CA ARG A 47 8.81 -4.55 -4.65
C ARG A 47 9.30 -3.77 -3.44
N ASP A 48 8.41 -2.97 -2.84
CA ASP A 48 8.78 -2.08 -1.74
C ASP A 48 8.83 -2.80 -0.38
N LEU A 49 8.15 -3.92 -0.22
CA LEU A 49 8.01 -4.64 1.05
C LEU A 49 8.26 -6.14 0.93
N LEU A 50 7.41 -6.87 0.18
CA LEU A 50 7.36 -8.34 0.27
C LEU A 50 8.61 -9.04 -0.22
N ASP A 51 9.34 -8.48 -1.18
CA ASP A 51 10.60 -9.02 -1.68
C ASP A 51 11.75 -8.90 -0.63
N HIS A 52 11.53 -8.13 0.45
CA HIS A 52 12.54 -7.85 1.48
C HIS A 52 12.21 -8.45 2.84
N VAL A 53 11.05 -9.08 3.03
CA VAL A 53 10.60 -9.60 4.31
C VAL A 53 10.02 -11.01 4.16
N ILE A 54 10.14 -11.80 5.23
CA ILE A 54 9.51 -13.10 5.33
C ILE A 54 8.35 -12.99 6.31
N ALA A 55 7.13 -13.24 5.85
CA ALA A 55 5.96 -13.30 6.73
C ALA A 55 5.96 -14.62 7.50
N LEU A 56 6.04 -14.52 8.83
CA LEU A 56 6.12 -15.69 9.72
C LEU A 56 4.76 -16.37 9.93
N ASN A 57 3.69 -15.58 9.88
CA ASN A 57 2.31 -16.04 10.05
C ASN A 57 1.32 -14.98 9.53
N GLU A 58 0.04 -15.31 9.56
CA GLU A 58 -1.02 -14.42 9.08
C GLU A 58 -1.07 -13.09 9.84
N ARG A 59 -0.92 -13.12 11.17
CA ARG A 59 -0.91 -11.89 12.00
C ARG A 59 0.24 -10.97 11.61
N HIS A 60 1.42 -11.53 11.39
CA HIS A 60 2.59 -10.78 10.93
C HIS A 60 2.35 -10.19 9.54
N LEU A 61 1.80 -10.95 8.61
CA LEU A 61 1.47 -10.48 7.27
C LEU A 61 0.46 -9.33 7.30
N LYS A 62 -0.61 -9.44 8.09
CA LYS A 62 -1.60 -8.35 8.27
C LYS A 62 -0.95 -7.08 8.81
N ARG A 63 -0.06 -7.18 9.77
CA ARG A 63 0.68 -6.05 10.31
C ARG A 63 1.57 -5.39 9.26
N LEU A 64 2.31 -6.19 8.49
CA LEU A 64 3.15 -5.69 7.39
C LEU A 64 2.33 -4.94 6.34
N PHE A 65 1.18 -5.47 5.93
CA PHE A 65 0.28 -4.78 5.00
C PHE A 65 -0.30 -3.50 5.58
N SER A 66 -0.70 -3.50 6.84
CA SER A 66 -1.21 -2.31 7.52
C SER A 66 -0.16 -1.18 7.55
N ASP A 67 1.07 -1.52 7.87
CA ASP A 67 2.19 -0.58 7.88
C ASP A 67 2.51 -0.07 6.47
N TYR A 68 2.44 -0.96 5.46
CA TYR A 68 2.67 -0.59 4.07
C TYR A 68 1.58 0.35 3.53
N VAL A 69 0.31 0.09 3.80
CA VAL A 69 -0.80 0.97 3.39
C VAL A 69 -0.61 2.36 3.97
N ARG A 70 -0.24 2.47 5.23
CA ARG A 70 0.05 3.75 5.88
C ARG A 70 1.23 4.46 5.21
N TYR A 71 2.33 3.77 5.00
CA TYR A 71 3.49 4.31 4.28
C TYR A 71 3.13 4.77 2.87
N TYR A 72 2.36 3.98 2.13
CA TYR A 72 1.94 4.28 0.76
C TYR A 72 1.13 5.56 0.67
N HIS A 73 0.23 5.79 1.60
CA HIS A 73 -0.65 6.97 1.61
C HIS A 73 0.03 8.22 2.18
N ASP A 74 0.80 8.08 3.25
CA ASP A 74 1.30 9.21 4.02
C ASP A 74 2.72 9.64 3.64
N ASP A 75 3.56 8.71 3.21
CA ASP A 75 4.99 8.95 3.07
C ASP A 75 5.53 8.69 1.66
N ARG A 76 4.95 7.74 0.92
CA ARG A 76 5.42 7.41 -0.42
C ARG A 76 5.03 8.47 -1.43
N THR A 77 6.04 9.07 -2.06
CA THR A 77 5.82 10.07 -3.12
C THR A 77 5.54 9.41 -4.46
N HIS A 78 4.64 9.99 -5.25
CA HIS A 78 4.24 9.49 -6.56
C HIS A 78 4.53 10.53 -7.65
N LEU A 79 5.18 10.09 -8.72
CA LEU A 79 5.49 10.99 -9.85
C LEU A 79 4.22 11.56 -10.49
N GLY A 80 3.18 10.76 -10.64
CA GLY A 80 1.88 11.19 -11.17
C GLY A 80 1.13 12.21 -10.31
N LEU A 81 1.56 12.38 -9.05
CA LEU A 81 1.02 13.39 -8.13
C LEU A 81 2.02 14.54 -7.89
N ALA A 82 2.83 14.89 -8.88
CA ALA A 82 3.87 15.92 -8.75
C ALA A 82 4.79 15.71 -7.54
N LYS A 83 5.16 14.46 -7.28
CA LYS A 83 5.95 14.00 -6.12
C LYS A 83 5.26 14.22 -4.76
N GLN A 84 3.94 14.34 -4.75
CA GLN A 84 3.14 14.34 -3.52
C GLN A 84 2.79 12.91 -3.09
N THR A 85 2.32 12.78 -1.85
CA THR A 85 1.72 11.55 -1.36
C THR A 85 0.22 11.51 -1.66
N PRO A 86 -0.42 10.34 -1.75
CA PRO A 86 -1.88 10.24 -1.95
C PRO A 86 -2.70 10.99 -0.90
N ALA A 87 -2.25 11.02 0.35
CA ALA A 87 -2.92 11.76 1.43
C ALA A 87 -2.66 13.28 1.41
N GLY A 88 -1.81 13.78 0.51
CA GLY A 88 -1.52 15.20 0.39
C GLY A 88 -0.64 15.73 1.52
N ARG A 89 0.63 15.35 1.51
CA ARG A 89 1.59 15.82 2.52
C ARG A 89 2.00 17.27 2.27
N ALA A 90 1.80 18.13 3.26
CA ALA A 90 2.32 19.49 3.22
C ALA A 90 3.87 19.50 3.19
N ARG A 91 4.45 20.33 2.31
CA ARG A 91 5.90 20.55 2.30
C ARG A 91 6.29 21.37 3.52
N SER A 92 7.32 20.93 4.21
CA SER A 92 7.92 21.75 5.27
C SER A 92 8.56 23.00 4.66
N MET A 93 8.16 24.17 5.13
CA MET A 93 8.77 25.45 4.78
C MET A 93 9.98 25.75 5.68
N SER A 94 10.24 24.93 6.66
CA SER A 94 11.39 25.06 7.57
C SER A 94 12.72 24.98 6.83
N ARG A 95 13.69 25.81 7.20
CA ARG A 95 15.08 25.76 6.75
C ARG A 95 15.98 24.91 7.64
N GLY A 96 15.41 24.22 8.64
CA GLY A 96 16.14 23.37 9.58
C GLY A 96 16.82 22.17 8.95
N THR A 97 17.57 21.45 9.77
CA THR A 97 18.30 20.23 9.39
C THR A 97 17.34 19.15 8.88
N VAL A 98 17.77 18.40 7.87
CA VAL A 98 17.02 17.26 7.37
C VAL A 98 17.11 16.09 8.36
N VAL A 99 15.96 15.61 8.82
CA VAL A 99 15.85 14.47 9.73
C VAL A 99 15.24 13.29 8.98
N SER A 100 15.87 12.13 9.12
CA SER A 100 15.40 10.87 8.55
C SER A 100 14.61 10.08 9.59
N ARG A 101 13.43 9.63 9.22
CA ARG A 101 12.57 8.75 10.03
C ARG A 101 12.36 7.43 9.33
N ARG A 102 12.71 6.36 10.00
CA ARG A 102 12.54 4.99 9.45
C ARG A 102 11.08 4.66 9.22
N ARG A 103 10.80 3.98 8.10
CA ARG A 103 9.51 3.38 7.74
C ARG A 103 9.73 1.93 7.35
N LEU A 104 8.71 1.11 7.54
CA LEU A 104 8.74 -0.32 7.19
C LEU A 104 9.99 -1.03 7.76
N SER A 105 10.20 -0.88 9.07
CA SER A 105 11.36 -1.46 9.79
C SER A 105 12.73 -1.02 9.22
N GLY A 106 12.78 0.13 8.55
CA GLY A 106 14.02 0.69 8.00
C GLY A 106 14.25 0.41 6.51
N LEU A 107 13.35 -0.30 5.83
CA LEU A 107 13.41 -0.49 4.37
C LEU A 107 13.28 0.83 3.62
N HIS A 108 12.48 1.74 4.17
CA HIS A 108 12.26 3.07 3.61
C HIS A 108 12.44 4.13 4.68
N HIS A 109 12.61 5.37 4.24
CA HIS A 109 12.78 6.52 5.11
C HIS A 109 11.89 7.67 4.65
N ARG A 110 11.36 8.38 5.62
CA ARG A 110 10.74 9.69 5.42
C ARG A 110 11.76 10.76 5.83
N TYR A 111 11.87 11.78 5.01
CA TYR A 111 12.73 12.92 5.29
C TYR A 111 11.89 14.15 5.56
N ASP A 112 12.10 14.76 6.72
CA ASP A 112 11.46 16.00 7.14
C ASP A 112 12.55 17.02 7.51
N ARG A 113 12.22 18.31 7.48
CA ARG A 113 13.10 19.33 8.06
C ARG A 113 12.71 19.56 9.51
N ALA A 114 13.70 19.57 10.40
CA ALA A 114 13.49 19.98 11.77
C ALA A 114 13.06 21.44 11.83
N ALA A 115 12.29 21.76 12.82
CA ALA A 115 11.87 23.13 13.05
C ALA A 115 13.06 24.00 13.47
#